data_ff4d460fbe1527f79592c27fb663ca6e
#
_entry.id   ff4d460fbe1527f79592c27fb663ca6e
#
_cell.length_a   1.000
_cell.length_b   1.000
_cell.length_c   1.000
_cell.angle_alpha   90.00
_cell.angle_beta   90.00
_cell.angle_gamma   90.00
#
_symmetry.space_group_name_H-M   'P 1'
#
loop_
_entity.id
_entity.type
_entity.pdbx_description
1 polymer ?
#
loop_
_entity_poly.entity_id
_entity_poly.type
_entity_poly.pdbx_seq_one_letter_code
_entity_poly.pdbx_strand_id
1 'polypeptide(L)'
;GASSGIGHATAEAFRDEEWTVYATARDPADLAALAEQGCETVELDVTDPEECKAAIETVIDGTGRIDALVNNAGFAQFGAVEDVPPRRLHRQFDVNLYGPHRLCRWALPHMREAGRGTVVNVSSFLGRVSTPGTGAYSASKAALESMSDALRAEVDTYGVDVVLIEPGPVSTKFSERASEEVDFERTGAYDYIYDTVEDRRSLGDVGSIPPAEVADTIVHAATCSDPEARYPVGEVAKAGLLARHVPDRWRDRAFGLVRRVLE
;
A
#
# COMPACT_ATOMS: atom_id res chain seq x y z
N GLY A 1 7.17 -5.34 3.24
CA GLY A 1 7.99 -4.30 3.82
C GLY A 1 7.59 -3.93 5.24
N ALA A 2 8.32 -4.49 6.22
CA ALA A 2 8.05 -4.34 7.65
C ALA A 2 9.11 -3.48 8.39
N SER A 3 10.01 -2.81 7.66
CA SER A 3 11.06 -1.97 8.27
C SER A 3 10.52 -0.75 9.02
N SER A 4 9.31 -0.30 8.73
CA SER A 4 8.70 0.86 9.39
C SER A 4 7.20 1.00 9.11
N GLY A 5 6.53 1.94 9.81
CA GLY A 5 5.16 2.37 9.53
C GLY A 5 4.13 1.25 9.61
N ILE A 6 3.23 1.19 8.65
CA ILE A 6 2.12 0.21 8.62
C ILE A 6 2.64 -1.22 8.70
N GLY A 7 3.64 -1.58 7.90
CA GLY A 7 4.16 -2.95 7.88
C GLY A 7 4.79 -3.40 9.19
N HIS A 8 5.50 -2.50 9.88
CA HIS A 8 6.05 -2.77 11.20
C HIS A 8 4.95 -3.01 12.23
N ALA A 9 4.00 -2.07 12.32
CA ALA A 9 2.86 -2.20 13.22
C ALA A 9 2.01 -3.45 12.91
N THR A 10 1.87 -3.83 11.63
CA THR A 10 1.17 -5.05 11.22
C THR A 10 1.87 -6.30 11.70
N ALA A 11 3.23 -6.34 11.61
CA ALA A 11 3.98 -7.48 12.11
C ALA A 11 3.84 -7.64 13.62
N GLU A 12 3.88 -6.53 14.38
CA GLU A 12 3.64 -6.53 15.83
C GLU A 12 2.22 -7.02 16.16
N ALA A 13 1.20 -6.49 15.46
CA ALA A 13 -0.18 -6.85 15.71
C ALA A 13 -0.48 -8.33 15.44
N PHE A 14 0.05 -8.92 14.36
CA PHE A 14 -0.08 -10.37 14.12
C PHE A 14 0.65 -11.21 15.15
N ARG A 15 1.84 -10.77 15.61
CA ARG A 15 2.57 -11.47 16.67
C ARG A 15 1.77 -11.47 17.99
N ASP A 16 1.13 -10.35 18.32
CA ASP A 16 0.32 -10.21 19.53
C ASP A 16 -0.91 -11.14 19.52
N GLU A 17 -1.39 -11.51 18.33
CA GLU A 17 -2.40 -12.54 18.08
C GLU A 17 -1.79 -13.96 17.95
N GLU A 18 -0.55 -14.16 18.41
CA GLU A 18 0.16 -15.45 18.44
C GLU A 18 0.38 -16.10 17.05
N TRP A 19 0.44 -15.28 15.96
CA TRP A 19 0.78 -15.78 14.63
C TRP A 19 2.29 -15.97 14.47
N THR A 20 2.68 -16.95 13.66
CA THR A 20 4.05 -17.03 13.14
C THR A 20 4.22 -15.99 12.04
N VAL A 21 4.99 -14.93 12.32
CA VAL A 21 5.14 -13.78 11.43
C VAL A 21 6.48 -13.81 10.73
N TYR A 22 6.46 -13.75 9.40
CA TYR A 22 7.64 -13.53 8.56
C TYR A 22 7.67 -12.08 8.12
N ALA A 23 8.46 -11.27 8.81
CA ALA A 23 8.65 -9.86 8.50
C ALA A 23 9.72 -9.70 7.41
N THR A 24 9.43 -8.84 6.41
CA THR A 24 10.34 -8.68 5.26
C THR A 24 10.79 -7.24 5.07
N ALA A 25 12.05 -7.03 4.70
CA ALA A 25 12.62 -5.75 4.29
C ALA A 25 13.76 -5.98 3.30
N ARG A 26 14.16 -4.94 2.57
CA ARG A 26 15.33 -4.97 1.68
C ARG A 26 16.66 -5.08 2.44
N ASP A 27 16.72 -4.51 3.65
CA ASP A 27 17.82 -4.65 4.56
C ASP A 27 17.32 -5.38 5.82
N PRO A 28 17.79 -6.61 6.10
CA PRO A 28 17.41 -7.35 7.29
C PRO A 28 17.76 -6.63 8.60
N ALA A 29 18.74 -5.73 8.61
CA ALA A 29 19.09 -4.95 9.79
C ALA A 29 17.94 -4.03 10.24
N ASP A 30 17.09 -3.58 9.30
CA ASP A 30 15.89 -2.79 9.60
C ASP A 30 14.79 -3.58 10.36
N LEU A 31 14.96 -4.90 10.47
CA LEU A 31 14.01 -5.81 11.12
C LEU A 31 14.48 -6.28 12.52
N ALA A 32 15.63 -5.82 13.00
CA ALA A 32 16.22 -6.30 14.25
C ALA A 32 15.25 -6.24 15.44
N ALA A 33 14.48 -5.15 15.58
CA ALA A 33 13.49 -5.02 16.65
C ALA A 33 12.37 -6.06 16.54
N LEU A 34 11.89 -6.39 15.35
CA LEU A 34 10.89 -7.43 15.13
C LEU A 34 11.46 -8.84 15.39
N ALA A 35 12.71 -9.07 15.02
CA ALA A 35 13.41 -10.32 15.32
C ALA A 35 13.55 -10.55 16.84
N GLU A 36 13.96 -9.52 17.60
CA GLU A 36 14.04 -9.57 19.06
C GLU A 36 12.66 -9.83 19.72
N GLN A 37 11.62 -9.45 19.04
CA GLN A 37 10.22 -9.67 19.47
C GLN A 37 9.67 -11.03 19.03
N GLY A 38 10.45 -11.87 18.33
CA GLY A 38 10.10 -13.23 17.94
C GLY A 38 9.49 -13.37 16.54
N CYS A 39 9.57 -12.34 15.69
CA CYS A 39 9.25 -12.51 14.27
C CYS A 39 10.42 -13.19 13.52
N GLU A 40 10.10 -14.05 12.58
CA GLU A 40 11.06 -14.49 11.57
C GLU A 40 11.35 -13.34 10.58
N THR A 41 12.59 -13.20 10.13
CA THR A 41 12.96 -12.10 9.23
C THR A 41 13.51 -12.63 7.92
N VAL A 42 13.07 -12.03 6.81
CA VAL A 42 13.47 -12.41 5.45
C VAL A 42 13.84 -11.17 4.65
N GLU A 43 15.00 -11.23 3.98
CA GLU A 43 15.38 -10.23 2.98
C GLU A 43 14.45 -10.32 1.78
N LEU A 44 13.92 -9.16 1.33
CA LEU A 44 13.01 -9.11 0.20
C LEU A 44 13.00 -7.73 -0.43
N ASP A 45 13.50 -7.64 -1.67
CA ASP A 45 13.12 -6.59 -2.62
C ASP A 45 11.98 -7.11 -3.51
N VAL A 46 10.80 -6.54 -3.41
CA VAL A 46 9.63 -6.96 -4.20
C VAL A 46 9.79 -6.73 -5.71
N THR A 47 10.84 -6.01 -6.12
CA THR A 47 11.19 -5.82 -7.54
C THR A 47 12.02 -6.98 -8.09
N ASP A 48 12.61 -7.82 -7.22
CA ASP A 48 13.35 -9.01 -7.62
C ASP A 48 12.43 -10.25 -7.62
N PRO A 49 12.22 -10.90 -8.78
CA PRO A 49 11.36 -12.08 -8.87
C PRO A 49 11.88 -13.29 -8.09
N GLU A 50 13.21 -13.47 -8.00
CA GLU A 50 13.80 -14.61 -7.31
C GLU A 50 13.72 -14.44 -5.79
N GLU A 51 13.92 -13.22 -5.28
CA GLU A 51 13.69 -12.93 -3.86
C GLU A 51 12.23 -13.11 -3.47
N CYS A 52 11.28 -12.67 -4.33
CA CYS A 52 9.86 -12.90 -4.10
C CYS A 52 9.53 -14.39 -4.00
N LYS A 53 10.13 -15.23 -4.85
CA LYS A 53 9.99 -16.68 -4.81
C LYS A 53 10.59 -17.26 -3.52
N ALA A 54 11.85 -16.94 -3.24
CA ALA A 54 12.58 -17.45 -2.08
C ALA A 54 11.88 -17.08 -0.77
N ALA A 55 11.32 -15.88 -0.66
CA ALA A 55 10.58 -15.45 0.53
C ALA A 55 9.35 -16.33 0.79
N ILE A 56 8.57 -16.68 -0.23
CA ILE A 56 7.42 -17.59 -0.08
C ILE A 56 7.89 -19.01 0.24
N GLU A 57 8.94 -19.51 -0.44
CA GLU A 57 9.51 -20.83 -0.17
C GLU A 57 10.01 -20.92 1.29
N THR A 58 10.66 -19.88 1.81
CA THR A 58 11.09 -19.83 3.22
C THR A 58 9.92 -19.99 4.19
N VAL A 59 8.79 -19.32 3.93
CA VAL A 59 7.58 -19.46 4.75
C VAL A 59 7.04 -20.89 4.69
N ILE A 60 6.95 -21.47 3.49
CA ILE A 60 6.44 -22.83 3.28
C ILE A 60 7.35 -23.87 3.92
N ASP A 61 8.65 -23.74 3.78
CA ASP A 61 9.64 -24.66 4.38
C ASP A 61 9.56 -24.63 5.92
N GLY A 62 9.34 -23.45 6.50
CA GLY A 62 9.23 -23.27 7.95
C GLY A 62 7.91 -23.69 8.56
N THR A 63 6.79 -23.55 7.84
CA THR A 63 5.44 -23.73 8.40
C THR A 63 4.58 -24.76 7.68
N GLY A 64 4.95 -25.15 6.46
CA GLY A 64 4.16 -26.02 5.58
C GLY A 64 2.95 -25.31 4.94
N ARG A 65 2.72 -24.02 5.22
CA ARG A 65 1.53 -23.27 4.75
C ARG A 65 1.73 -21.76 4.78
N ILE A 66 0.84 -21.05 4.14
CA ILE A 66 0.72 -19.60 4.24
C ILE A 66 -0.75 -19.22 4.41
N ASP A 67 -1.12 -18.61 5.55
CA ASP A 67 -2.51 -18.27 5.86
C ASP A 67 -2.84 -16.81 5.48
N ALA A 68 -1.86 -15.92 5.56
CA ALA A 68 -2.02 -14.52 5.15
C ALA A 68 -0.80 -14.01 4.40
N LEU A 69 -1.02 -13.32 3.29
CA LEU A 69 -0.02 -12.56 2.56
C LEU A 69 -0.37 -11.07 2.61
N VAL A 70 0.43 -10.25 3.31
CA VAL A 70 0.23 -8.80 3.39
C VAL A 70 1.16 -8.08 2.44
N ASN A 71 0.66 -7.61 1.33
CA ASN A 71 1.37 -6.79 0.36
C ASN A 71 1.33 -5.33 0.80
N ASN A 72 2.29 -4.93 1.65
CA ASN A 72 2.41 -3.58 2.19
C ASN A 72 3.55 -2.77 1.56
N ALA A 73 4.59 -3.41 1.03
CA ALA A 73 5.71 -2.72 0.41
C ALA A 73 5.24 -1.73 -0.66
N GLY A 74 5.68 -0.48 -0.58
CA GLY A 74 5.24 0.55 -1.49
C GLY A 74 5.94 1.89 -1.23
N PHE A 75 5.89 2.77 -2.22
CA PHE A 75 6.28 4.17 -2.08
C PHE A 75 5.38 5.06 -2.94
N ALA A 76 5.46 6.37 -2.74
CA ALA A 76 4.73 7.34 -3.55
C ALA A 76 5.68 8.20 -4.36
N GLN A 77 5.43 8.30 -5.66
CA GLN A 77 6.01 9.29 -6.53
C GLN A 77 4.98 10.42 -6.70
N PHE A 78 5.22 11.54 -6.05
CA PHE A 78 4.42 12.74 -6.22
C PHE A 78 5.04 13.67 -7.28
N GLY A 79 4.21 14.53 -7.86
CA GLY A 79 4.57 15.52 -8.87
C GLY A 79 3.49 15.69 -9.93
N ALA A 80 3.60 16.77 -10.70
CA ALA A 80 2.77 16.96 -11.88
C ALA A 80 3.00 15.81 -12.87
N VAL A 81 1.95 15.29 -13.48
CA VAL A 81 2.03 14.09 -14.35
C VAL A 81 3.01 14.30 -15.50
N GLU A 82 3.06 15.51 -16.06
CA GLU A 82 3.99 15.89 -17.14
C GLU A 82 5.46 15.83 -16.69
N ASP A 83 5.74 16.20 -15.44
CA ASP A 83 7.10 16.29 -14.92
C ASP A 83 7.65 14.94 -14.45
N VAL A 84 6.78 13.96 -14.11
CA VAL A 84 7.22 12.64 -13.64
C VAL A 84 7.90 11.86 -14.77
N PRO A 85 9.22 11.59 -14.68
CA PRO A 85 9.93 10.86 -15.73
C PRO A 85 9.40 9.42 -15.89
N PRO A 86 9.34 8.88 -17.12
CA PRO A 86 8.85 7.50 -17.36
C PRO A 86 9.54 6.43 -16.49
N ARG A 87 10.84 6.58 -16.22
CA ARG A 87 11.58 5.65 -15.36
C ARG A 87 11.07 5.65 -13.90
N ARG A 88 10.63 6.82 -13.40
CA ARG A 88 10.06 6.96 -12.04
C ARG A 88 8.66 6.35 -11.99
N LEU A 89 7.85 6.59 -13.02
CA LEU A 89 6.55 5.97 -13.15
C LEU A 89 6.69 4.43 -13.22
N HIS A 90 7.62 3.92 -14.03
CA HIS A 90 7.88 2.48 -14.11
C HIS A 90 8.26 1.88 -12.75
N ARG A 91 9.20 2.51 -12.02
CA ARG A 91 9.58 2.09 -10.66
C ARG A 91 8.40 2.08 -9.69
N GLN A 92 7.50 3.09 -9.81
CA GLN A 92 6.27 3.15 -9.00
C GLN A 92 5.39 1.91 -9.22
N PHE A 93 5.21 1.50 -10.46
CA PHE A 93 4.44 0.31 -10.81
C PHE A 93 5.16 -0.98 -10.43
N ASP A 94 6.46 -1.02 -10.56
CA ASP A 94 7.27 -2.20 -10.25
C ASP A 94 7.13 -2.59 -8.78
N VAL A 95 7.19 -1.62 -7.88
CA VAL A 95 7.00 -1.86 -6.45
C VAL A 95 5.53 -2.06 -6.09
N ASN A 96 4.65 -1.11 -6.49
CA ASN A 96 3.29 -1.03 -5.96
C ASN A 96 2.29 -2.00 -6.62
N LEU A 97 2.61 -2.52 -7.81
CA LEU A 97 1.75 -3.42 -8.57
C LEU A 97 2.44 -4.76 -8.88
N TYR A 98 3.63 -4.72 -9.52
CA TYR A 98 4.29 -5.96 -9.94
C TYR A 98 4.83 -6.74 -8.73
N GLY A 99 5.28 -6.07 -7.67
CA GLY A 99 5.68 -6.71 -6.41
C GLY A 99 4.56 -7.57 -5.81
N PRO A 100 3.37 -6.99 -5.50
CA PRO A 100 2.20 -7.75 -5.08
C PRO A 100 1.83 -8.90 -6.05
N HIS A 101 1.88 -8.66 -7.35
CA HIS A 101 1.61 -9.69 -8.35
C HIS A 101 2.61 -10.85 -8.27
N ARG A 102 3.93 -10.56 -8.14
CA ARG A 102 4.98 -11.59 -8.00
C ARG A 102 4.72 -12.46 -6.78
N LEU A 103 4.47 -11.85 -5.62
CA LEU A 103 4.21 -12.56 -4.39
C LEU A 103 2.93 -13.40 -4.45
N CYS A 104 1.84 -12.86 -5.00
CA CYS A 104 0.60 -13.60 -5.22
C CYS A 104 0.82 -14.84 -6.10
N ARG A 105 1.61 -14.74 -7.16
CA ARG A 105 1.88 -15.89 -8.06
C ARG A 105 2.51 -17.07 -7.33
N TRP A 106 3.35 -16.81 -6.33
CA TRP A 106 4.02 -17.86 -5.56
C TRP A 106 3.19 -18.33 -4.35
N ALA A 107 2.43 -17.45 -3.69
CA ALA A 107 1.62 -17.80 -2.53
C ALA A 107 0.33 -18.52 -2.89
N LEU A 108 -0.37 -18.09 -3.93
CA LEU A 108 -1.70 -18.61 -4.29
C LEU A 108 -1.77 -20.12 -4.56
N PRO A 109 -0.79 -20.79 -5.20
CA PRO A 109 -0.82 -22.25 -5.34
C PRO A 109 -0.93 -22.96 -3.99
N HIS A 110 -0.20 -22.53 -2.97
CA HIS A 110 -0.22 -23.10 -1.63
C HIS A 110 -1.54 -22.81 -0.89
N MET A 111 -2.05 -21.58 -1.00
CA MET A 111 -3.35 -21.21 -0.43
C MET A 111 -4.50 -22.03 -1.05
N ARG A 112 -4.51 -22.20 -2.38
CA ARG A 112 -5.51 -23.00 -3.08
C ARG A 112 -5.45 -24.49 -2.69
N GLU A 113 -4.25 -25.05 -2.56
CA GLU A 113 -4.07 -26.42 -2.11
C GLU A 113 -4.56 -26.61 -0.67
N ALA A 114 -4.33 -25.63 0.20
CA ALA A 114 -4.81 -25.63 1.58
C ALA A 114 -6.33 -25.37 1.68
N GLY A 115 -6.98 -24.90 0.61
CA GLY A 115 -8.39 -24.52 0.61
C GLY A 115 -8.72 -23.31 1.49
N ARG A 116 -7.72 -22.47 1.79
CA ARG A 116 -7.84 -21.28 2.64
C ARG A 116 -6.65 -20.34 2.47
N GLY A 117 -6.86 -19.07 2.75
CA GLY A 117 -5.81 -18.07 2.80
C GLY A 117 -6.38 -16.68 2.55
N THR A 118 -5.67 -15.65 2.99
CA THR A 118 -6.07 -14.26 2.76
C THR A 118 -4.93 -13.48 2.15
N VAL A 119 -5.18 -12.87 1.00
CA VAL A 119 -4.28 -11.87 0.39
C VAL A 119 -4.78 -10.48 0.77
N VAL A 120 -3.99 -9.75 1.54
CA VAL A 120 -4.27 -8.37 1.96
C VAL A 120 -3.38 -7.42 1.17
N ASN A 121 -3.97 -6.62 0.28
CA ASN A 121 -3.27 -5.62 -0.50
C ASN A 121 -3.47 -4.23 0.12
N VAL A 122 -2.38 -3.62 0.61
CA VAL A 122 -2.43 -2.25 1.13
C VAL A 122 -2.43 -1.28 -0.04
N SER A 123 -3.64 -0.78 -0.35
CA SER A 123 -3.90 0.23 -1.36
C SER A 123 -3.81 1.65 -0.78
N SER A 124 -4.71 2.51 -1.14
CA SER A 124 -4.94 3.87 -0.62
C SER A 124 -6.30 4.34 -1.11
N PHE A 125 -6.94 5.27 -0.37
CA PHE A 125 -8.10 5.98 -0.93
C PHE A 125 -7.76 6.71 -2.24
N LEU A 126 -6.49 7.08 -2.45
CA LEU A 126 -5.98 7.64 -3.71
C LEU A 126 -5.97 6.64 -4.88
N GLY A 127 -6.14 5.35 -4.63
CA GLY A 127 -6.41 4.36 -5.68
C GLY A 127 -7.82 4.49 -6.29
N ARG A 128 -8.71 5.20 -5.60
CA ARG A 128 -10.11 5.40 -6.00
C ARG A 128 -10.44 6.85 -6.38
N VAL A 129 -9.65 7.80 -5.87
CA VAL A 129 -9.85 9.25 -6.11
C VAL A 129 -8.48 9.89 -6.32
N SER A 130 -8.22 10.40 -7.51
CA SER A 130 -6.96 11.09 -7.82
C SER A 130 -7.07 12.58 -7.55
N THR A 131 -5.96 13.19 -7.12
CA THR A 131 -5.82 14.63 -6.93
C THR A 131 -4.62 15.16 -7.73
N PRO A 132 -4.58 16.46 -8.08
CA PRO A 132 -3.38 17.04 -8.68
C PRO A 132 -2.11 16.72 -7.87
N GLY A 133 -1.02 16.39 -8.55
CA GLY A 133 0.25 16.00 -7.94
C GLY A 133 0.37 14.56 -7.48
N THR A 134 -0.72 13.77 -7.48
CA THR A 134 -0.69 12.36 -7.05
C THR A 134 -0.85 11.36 -8.20
N GLY A 135 -0.87 11.81 -9.45
CA GLY A 135 -1.27 11.02 -10.61
C GLY A 135 -0.51 9.70 -10.78
N ALA A 136 0.81 9.70 -10.66
CA ALA A 136 1.63 8.48 -10.77
C ALA A 136 1.31 7.46 -9.66
N TYR A 137 1.23 7.93 -8.42
CA TYR A 137 0.89 7.08 -7.28
C TYR A 137 -0.55 6.55 -7.38
N SER A 138 -1.51 7.43 -7.63
CA SER A 138 -2.92 7.07 -7.78
C SER A 138 -3.13 6.03 -8.88
N ALA A 139 -2.45 6.18 -10.02
CA ALA A 139 -2.50 5.21 -11.11
C ALA A 139 -2.00 3.83 -10.68
N SER A 140 -0.88 3.76 -9.93
CA SER A 140 -0.34 2.49 -9.43
C SER A 140 -1.30 1.79 -8.46
N LYS A 141 -1.93 2.58 -7.56
CA LYS A 141 -2.89 2.03 -6.60
C LYS A 141 -4.22 1.66 -7.26
N ALA A 142 -4.69 2.44 -8.25
CA ALA A 142 -5.87 2.08 -9.04
C ALA A 142 -5.66 0.78 -9.84
N ALA A 143 -4.46 0.55 -10.35
CA ALA A 143 -4.10 -0.69 -11.00
C ALA A 143 -4.12 -1.88 -10.02
N LEU A 144 -3.62 -1.69 -8.79
CA LEU A 144 -3.69 -2.70 -7.72
C LEU A 144 -5.13 -3.00 -7.33
N GLU A 145 -6.00 -1.98 -7.20
CA GLU A 145 -7.44 -2.14 -6.95
C GLU A 145 -8.10 -3.03 -8.01
N SER A 146 -7.89 -2.70 -9.29
CA SER A 146 -8.48 -3.45 -10.41
C SER A 146 -7.96 -4.89 -10.49
N MET A 147 -6.66 -5.09 -10.27
CA MET A 147 -6.05 -6.43 -10.25
C MET A 147 -6.61 -7.26 -9.08
N SER A 148 -6.79 -6.66 -7.91
CA SER A 148 -7.35 -7.34 -6.73
C SER A 148 -8.80 -7.73 -6.92
N ASP A 149 -9.61 -6.92 -7.61
CA ASP A 149 -11.01 -7.24 -7.92
C ASP A 149 -11.12 -8.47 -8.84
N ALA A 150 -10.28 -8.53 -9.87
CA ALA A 150 -10.22 -9.69 -10.76
C ALA A 150 -9.75 -10.94 -10.00
N LEU A 151 -8.67 -10.82 -9.24
CA LEU A 151 -8.10 -11.92 -8.47
C LEU A 151 -9.11 -12.48 -7.46
N ARG A 152 -9.86 -11.64 -6.77
CA ARG A 152 -10.90 -12.07 -5.80
C ARG A 152 -11.91 -12.99 -6.45
N ALA A 153 -12.40 -12.62 -7.64
CA ALA A 153 -13.35 -13.45 -8.38
C ALA A 153 -12.72 -14.75 -8.91
N GLU A 154 -11.43 -14.73 -9.26
CA GLU A 154 -10.71 -15.90 -9.77
C GLU A 154 -10.43 -16.95 -8.69
N VAL A 155 -10.24 -16.53 -7.42
CA VAL A 155 -9.87 -17.42 -6.32
C VAL A 155 -11.00 -17.77 -5.37
N ASP A 156 -12.18 -17.18 -5.52
CA ASP A 156 -13.36 -17.35 -4.67
C ASP A 156 -13.71 -18.82 -4.40
N THR A 157 -13.69 -19.65 -5.44
CA THR A 157 -14.03 -21.08 -5.34
C THR A 157 -12.97 -21.92 -4.61
N TYR A 158 -11.83 -21.35 -4.28
CA TYR A 158 -10.72 -22.04 -3.62
C TYR A 158 -10.61 -21.72 -2.12
N GLY A 159 -11.56 -20.97 -1.57
CA GLY A 159 -11.52 -20.55 -0.16
C GLY A 159 -10.40 -19.55 0.14
N VAL A 160 -10.00 -18.76 -0.85
CA VAL A 160 -8.98 -17.72 -0.71
C VAL A 160 -9.64 -16.34 -0.81
N ASP A 161 -9.44 -15.52 0.21
CA ASP A 161 -9.93 -14.15 0.26
C ASP A 161 -8.92 -13.15 -0.32
N VAL A 162 -9.41 -12.11 -0.97
CA VAL A 162 -8.58 -10.99 -1.45
C VAL A 162 -9.18 -9.67 -0.99
N VAL A 163 -8.44 -9.00 -0.11
CA VAL A 163 -8.90 -7.81 0.60
C VAL A 163 -8.03 -6.61 0.26
N LEU A 164 -8.65 -5.46 0.13
CA LEU A 164 -8.00 -4.17 -0.09
C LEU A 164 -8.13 -3.31 1.18
N ILE A 165 -7.02 -2.83 1.69
CA ILE A 165 -6.99 -1.81 2.73
C ILE A 165 -6.77 -0.46 2.04
N GLU A 166 -7.65 0.51 2.29
CA GLU A 166 -7.64 1.83 1.66
C GLU A 166 -7.36 2.93 2.71
N PRO A 167 -6.12 3.07 3.20
CA PRO A 167 -5.81 4.10 4.21
C PRO A 167 -5.97 5.52 3.67
N GLY A 168 -6.33 6.44 4.56
CA GLY A 168 -6.10 7.87 4.41
C GLY A 168 -4.63 8.23 4.68
N PRO A 169 -4.32 9.49 5.01
CA PRO A 169 -3.00 9.87 5.49
C PRO A 169 -2.65 9.09 6.77
N VAL A 170 -1.43 8.57 6.84
CA VAL A 170 -0.92 7.80 7.99
C VAL A 170 0.36 8.44 8.49
N SER A 171 0.49 8.61 9.81
CA SER A 171 1.68 9.19 10.46
C SER A 171 2.88 8.25 10.33
N THR A 172 3.56 8.30 9.20
CA THR A 172 4.74 7.49 8.87
C THR A 172 5.76 8.30 8.09
N LYS A 173 6.99 7.81 8.01
CA LYS A 173 8.03 8.37 7.12
C LYS A 173 7.70 8.24 5.62
N PHE A 174 6.53 7.71 5.27
CA PHE A 174 6.12 7.52 3.87
C PHE A 174 5.97 8.85 3.12
N SER A 175 5.30 9.84 3.72
CA SER A 175 5.11 11.17 3.13
C SER A 175 6.42 11.95 3.02
N GLU A 176 7.32 11.81 4.00
CA GLU A 176 8.66 12.42 3.96
C GLU A 176 9.48 11.85 2.81
N ARG A 177 9.56 10.51 2.70
CA ARG A 177 10.25 9.83 1.60
C ARG A 177 9.64 10.16 0.23
N ALA A 178 8.31 10.26 0.15
CA ALA A 178 7.62 10.64 -1.08
C ALA A 178 8.02 12.04 -1.58
N SER A 179 8.28 12.98 -0.65
CA SER A 179 8.75 14.32 -1.00
C SER A 179 10.23 14.33 -1.42
N GLU A 180 11.07 13.47 -0.84
CA GLU A 180 12.48 13.30 -1.23
C GLU A 180 12.61 12.68 -2.63
N GLU A 181 11.67 11.84 -3.05
CA GLU A 181 11.64 11.23 -4.39
C GLU A 181 11.29 12.24 -5.52
N VAL A 182 10.97 13.51 -5.20
CA VAL A 182 10.74 14.60 -6.18
C VAL A 182 12.08 15.22 -6.59
N ASP A 183 13.04 14.39 -6.97
CA ASP A 183 14.35 14.77 -7.49
C ASP A 183 14.37 14.67 -9.03
N PHE A 184 13.66 15.61 -9.68
CA PHE A 184 13.61 15.76 -11.14
C PHE A 184 13.27 17.21 -11.51
N GLU A 185 13.50 17.56 -12.78
CA GLU A 185 13.20 18.90 -13.30
C GLU A 185 11.70 19.19 -13.20
N ARG A 186 11.36 20.34 -12.58
CA ARG A 186 9.99 20.80 -12.37
C ARG A 186 9.65 21.86 -13.40
N THR A 187 8.50 21.76 -14.02
CA THR A 187 7.97 22.79 -14.91
C THR A 187 7.29 23.88 -14.10
N GLY A 188 7.73 25.12 -14.22
CA GLY A 188 7.19 26.25 -13.44
C GLY A 188 5.68 26.50 -13.60
N ALA A 189 5.07 25.95 -14.65
CA ALA A 189 3.62 25.95 -14.82
C ALA A 189 2.86 25.18 -13.71
N TYR A 190 3.56 24.32 -12.95
CA TYR A 190 3.01 23.47 -11.90
C TYR A 190 3.51 23.80 -10.49
N ASP A 191 4.14 24.98 -10.29
CA ASP A 191 4.66 25.40 -8.98
C ASP A 191 3.61 25.28 -7.88
N TYR A 192 2.35 25.64 -8.13
CA TYR A 192 1.25 25.51 -7.19
C TYR A 192 1.01 24.05 -6.70
N ILE A 193 1.34 23.03 -7.52
CA ILE A 193 1.26 21.61 -7.11
C ILE A 193 2.37 21.32 -6.11
N TYR A 194 3.59 21.74 -6.41
CA TYR A 194 4.76 21.50 -5.56
C TYR A 194 4.65 22.25 -4.25
N ASP A 195 4.19 23.49 -4.26
CA ASP A 195 3.89 24.27 -3.05
C ASP A 195 2.86 23.55 -2.18
N THR A 196 1.78 23.01 -2.78
CA THR A 196 0.76 22.22 -2.04
C THR A 196 1.34 20.95 -1.44
N VAL A 197 2.27 20.27 -2.12
CA VAL A 197 2.95 19.07 -1.59
C VAL A 197 3.87 19.44 -0.43
N GLU A 198 4.60 20.55 -0.54
CA GLU A 198 5.50 21.06 0.49
C GLU A 198 4.72 21.60 1.71
N ASP A 199 3.61 22.29 1.50
CA ASP A 199 2.71 22.78 2.54
C ASP A 199 2.08 21.62 3.34
N ARG A 200 1.67 20.55 2.69
CA ARG A 200 1.18 19.33 3.37
C ARG A 200 2.23 18.75 4.31
N ARG A 201 3.52 18.81 3.93
CA ARG A 201 4.63 18.43 4.79
C ARG A 201 4.75 19.35 6.01
N SER A 202 4.53 20.66 5.83
CA SER A 202 4.59 21.67 6.89
C SER A 202 3.42 21.57 7.86
N LEU A 203 2.23 21.13 7.40
CA LEU A 203 1.04 20.93 8.23
C LEU A 203 1.12 19.69 9.14
N GLY A 204 2.17 18.87 8.96
CA GLY A 204 2.40 17.68 9.77
C GLY A 204 1.27 16.65 9.66
N ASP A 205 0.98 15.99 10.77
CA ASP A 205 0.04 14.86 10.83
C ASP A 205 -1.44 15.25 10.92
N VAL A 206 -1.83 16.46 10.50
CA VAL A 206 -3.23 16.89 10.58
C VAL A 206 -4.14 15.98 9.74
N GLY A 207 -5.04 15.28 10.40
CA GLY A 207 -5.96 14.32 9.78
C GLY A 207 -5.33 12.96 9.45
N SER A 208 -4.06 12.73 9.82
CA SER A 208 -3.44 11.42 9.71
C SER A 208 -3.84 10.51 10.88
N ILE A 209 -3.82 9.20 10.61
CA ILE A 209 -4.09 8.15 11.59
C ILE A 209 -2.78 7.44 11.98
N PRO A 210 -2.71 6.83 13.18
CA PRO A 210 -1.55 6.04 13.55
C PRO A 210 -1.44 4.76 12.71
N PRO A 211 -0.23 4.25 12.43
CA PRO A 211 -0.02 2.97 11.74
C PRO A 211 -0.74 1.80 12.38
N ALA A 212 -0.88 1.81 13.70
CA ALA A 212 -1.56 0.76 14.46
C ALA A 212 -3.03 0.60 14.05
N GLU A 213 -3.77 1.68 13.78
CA GLU A 213 -5.16 1.60 13.33
C GLU A 213 -5.30 0.87 11.99
N VAL A 214 -4.32 1.06 11.10
CA VAL A 214 -4.28 0.33 9.82
C VAL A 214 -3.89 -1.13 10.06
N ALA A 215 -2.95 -1.39 10.96
CA ALA A 215 -2.51 -2.73 11.33
C ALA A 215 -3.66 -3.56 11.94
N ASP A 216 -4.42 -2.99 12.87
CA ASP A 216 -5.60 -3.64 13.47
C ASP A 216 -6.63 -4.00 12.39
N THR A 217 -6.84 -3.12 11.41
CA THR A 217 -7.73 -3.39 10.29
C THR A 217 -7.20 -4.52 9.40
N ILE A 218 -5.89 -4.59 9.16
CA ILE A 218 -5.24 -5.67 8.40
C ILE A 218 -5.42 -7.01 9.12
N VAL A 219 -5.15 -7.05 10.42
CA VAL A 219 -5.33 -8.28 11.23
C VAL A 219 -6.78 -8.71 11.22
N HIS A 220 -7.72 -7.79 11.47
CA HIS A 220 -9.15 -8.09 11.39
C HIS A 220 -9.54 -8.69 10.03
N ALA A 221 -9.12 -8.07 8.92
CA ALA A 221 -9.42 -8.53 7.58
C ALA A 221 -8.82 -9.91 7.27
N ALA A 222 -7.64 -10.22 7.82
CA ALA A 222 -6.97 -11.50 7.62
C ALA A 222 -7.51 -12.63 8.49
N THR A 223 -8.20 -12.30 9.59
CA THR A 223 -8.72 -13.28 10.58
C THR A 223 -10.24 -13.45 10.53
N CYS A 224 -10.95 -12.53 9.90
CA CYS A 224 -12.40 -12.59 9.72
C CYS A 224 -12.78 -13.75 8.79
N SER A 225 -13.84 -14.48 9.14
CA SER A 225 -14.33 -15.61 8.33
C SER A 225 -15.08 -15.22 7.06
N ASP A 226 -15.51 -13.94 6.97
CA ASP A 226 -16.21 -13.39 5.81
C ASP A 226 -15.78 -11.91 5.67
N PRO A 227 -14.56 -11.66 5.18
CA PRO A 227 -14.03 -10.31 5.13
C PRO A 227 -14.67 -9.48 4.04
N GLU A 228 -14.86 -8.19 4.32
CA GLU A 228 -15.26 -7.23 3.29
C GLU A 228 -14.18 -7.12 2.21
N ALA A 229 -14.60 -6.87 0.97
CA ALA A 229 -13.65 -6.69 -0.13
C ALA A 229 -12.71 -5.48 0.05
N ARG A 230 -13.14 -4.47 0.83
CA ARG A 230 -12.43 -3.20 1.04
C ARG A 230 -12.66 -2.64 2.43
N TYR A 231 -11.58 -2.12 3.01
CA TYR A 231 -11.58 -1.45 4.29
C TYR A 231 -10.98 -0.04 4.17
N PRO A 232 -11.80 1.02 4.02
CA PRO A 232 -11.31 2.39 4.12
C PRO A 232 -10.96 2.72 5.58
N VAL A 233 -9.73 3.17 5.83
CA VAL A 233 -9.22 3.44 7.18
C VAL A 233 -8.96 4.93 7.37
N GLY A 234 -9.55 5.48 8.43
CA GLY A 234 -9.51 6.90 8.77
C GLY A 234 -10.59 7.74 8.10
N GLU A 235 -10.96 8.83 8.74
CA GLU A 235 -12.08 9.68 8.30
C GLU A 235 -11.79 10.37 6.96
N VAL A 236 -10.53 10.71 6.69
CA VAL A 236 -10.13 11.31 5.39
C VAL A 236 -10.35 10.32 4.25
N ALA A 237 -10.06 9.03 4.45
CA ALA A 237 -10.33 8.00 3.44
C ALA A 237 -11.83 7.84 3.19
N LYS A 238 -12.61 7.68 4.26
CA LYS A 238 -14.08 7.53 4.18
C LYS A 238 -14.73 8.71 3.48
N ALA A 239 -14.38 9.94 3.88
CA ALA A 239 -14.89 11.16 3.25
C ALA A 239 -14.41 11.31 1.80
N GLY A 240 -13.12 11.04 1.54
CA GLY A 240 -12.52 11.13 0.21
C GLY A 240 -13.20 10.20 -0.79
N LEU A 241 -13.53 8.97 -0.36
CA LEU A 241 -14.22 7.99 -1.22
C LEU A 241 -15.63 8.42 -1.62
N LEU A 242 -16.28 9.30 -0.88
CA LEU A 242 -17.56 9.88 -1.31
C LEU A 242 -17.40 10.75 -2.56
N ALA A 243 -16.23 11.38 -2.75
CA ALA A 243 -15.95 12.22 -3.91
C ALA A 243 -16.00 11.45 -5.25
N ARG A 244 -15.85 10.12 -5.23
CA ARG A 244 -15.99 9.27 -6.44
C ARG A 244 -17.38 9.33 -7.07
N HIS A 245 -18.41 9.68 -6.27
CA HIS A 245 -19.79 9.82 -6.72
C HIS A 245 -20.10 11.22 -7.25
N VAL A 246 -19.18 12.17 -7.08
CA VAL A 246 -19.30 13.54 -7.60
C VAL A 246 -18.93 13.51 -9.10
N PRO A 247 -19.75 14.06 -9.99
CA PRO A 247 -19.42 14.15 -11.41
C PRO A 247 -18.09 14.86 -11.66
N ASP A 248 -17.29 14.38 -12.62
CA ASP A 248 -15.93 14.88 -12.89
C ASP A 248 -15.85 16.39 -13.01
N ARG A 249 -16.80 17.02 -13.76
CA ARG A 249 -16.84 18.47 -13.95
C ARG A 249 -16.96 19.25 -12.64
N TRP A 250 -17.58 18.69 -11.61
CA TRP A 250 -17.72 19.33 -10.30
C TRP A 250 -16.43 19.20 -9.49
N ARG A 251 -15.80 18.05 -9.58
CA ARG A 251 -14.47 17.81 -8.96
C ARG A 251 -13.43 18.75 -9.57
N ASP A 252 -13.38 18.85 -10.90
CA ASP A 252 -12.45 19.73 -11.62
C ASP A 252 -12.66 21.20 -11.24
N ARG A 253 -13.93 21.64 -11.10
CA ARG A 253 -14.25 22.99 -10.63
C ARG A 253 -13.79 23.23 -9.19
N ALA A 254 -13.97 22.25 -8.31
CA ALA A 254 -13.52 22.36 -6.92
C ALA A 254 -11.98 22.51 -6.87
N PHE A 255 -11.23 21.71 -7.62
CA PHE A 255 -9.78 21.85 -7.72
C PHE A 255 -9.39 23.22 -8.33
N GLY A 256 -10.08 23.69 -9.34
CA GLY A 256 -9.84 25.01 -9.92
C GLY A 256 -10.13 26.18 -8.97
N LEU A 257 -11.07 26.02 -8.03
CA LEU A 257 -11.33 27.03 -6.98
C LEU A 257 -10.21 27.01 -5.92
N VAL A 258 -9.78 25.82 -5.49
CA VAL A 258 -8.66 25.69 -4.53
C VAL A 258 -7.39 26.33 -5.12
N ARG A 259 -7.07 26.06 -6.38
CA ARG A 259 -5.94 26.67 -7.07
C ARG A 259 -5.97 28.20 -7.01
N ARG A 260 -7.13 28.82 -7.33
CA ARG A 260 -7.28 30.30 -7.33
C ARG A 260 -7.13 30.95 -5.94
N VAL A 261 -7.31 30.18 -4.88
CA VAL A 261 -7.14 30.67 -3.50
C VAL A 261 -5.68 30.58 -3.08
N LEU A 262 -4.92 29.66 -3.68
CA LEU A 262 -3.50 29.44 -3.40
C LEU A 262 -2.56 30.30 -4.27
N GLU A 263 -3.03 30.78 -5.44
CA GLU A 263 -2.37 31.80 -6.28
C GLU A 263 -2.67 33.21 -5.76
#